data_3a821a6c4f7f5c4e0a48c2c222fa75cf
#
_entry.id   3a821a6c4f7f5c4e0a48c2c222fa75cf
#
_cell.length_a   1.000
_cell.length_b   1.000
_cell.length_c   1.000
_cell.angle_alpha   90.00
_cell.angle_beta   90.00
_cell.angle_gamma   90.00
#
_symmetry.space_group_name_H-M   'P 1'
#
loop_
_entity.id
_entity.type
_entity.pdbx_description
1 polymer ?
#
loop_
_entity_poly.entity_id
_entity_poly.type
_entity_poly.pdbx_seq_one_letter_code
_entity_poly.pdbx_strand_id
1 'polypeptide(L)'
;QRQMCIRDRVDTAGYLSAIVDAAKNAQTTQAVEFNGSSEDLKLNVVYGAAHGTKCFTSGAVATAGDTIVLSYIDEFQFAGSDAGVVGVPNSDSDFGAGYAEGKVLMSKRVNADYYSKMMAEKAGSTVSLDANYDAIQNHVNGMSIADAEALSKDEKAVDAVSSATLVDTAGYVGVLV
;
A
#
# COMPACT_ATOMS: atom_id res chain seq x y z
N GLN A 1 18.38 21.19 -37.17
CA GLN A 1 17.97 20.98 -35.77
C GLN A 1 16.85 19.98 -35.77
N ARG A 2 17.11 18.73 -35.37
CA ARG A 2 16.07 17.75 -35.13
C ARG A 2 15.38 18.15 -33.85
N GLN A 3 14.16 18.67 -33.98
CA GLN A 3 13.21 18.71 -32.88
C GLN A 3 12.94 17.25 -32.51
N MET A 4 13.64 16.77 -31.51
CA MET A 4 13.39 15.45 -30.94
C MET A 4 12.00 15.51 -30.31
N CYS A 5 11.00 14.98 -31.00
CA CYS A 5 9.65 14.81 -30.46
C CYS A 5 9.72 13.98 -29.20
N ILE A 6 9.36 14.57 -28.08
CA ILE A 6 9.22 13.88 -26.77
C ILE A 6 8.30 12.64 -26.92
N ARG A 7 7.40 12.64 -27.90
CA ARG A 7 6.53 11.50 -28.27
C ARG A 7 7.26 10.18 -28.49
N ASP A 8 8.48 10.22 -29.01
CA ASP A 8 9.21 9.00 -29.37
C ASP A 8 9.93 8.36 -28.17
N ARG A 9 9.78 8.94 -26.97
CA ARG A 9 10.49 8.53 -25.76
C ARG A 9 9.61 8.08 -24.60
N VAL A 10 8.31 8.26 -24.71
CA VAL A 10 7.35 7.86 -23.69
C VAL A 10 6.49 6.74 -24.25
N ASP A 11 6.54 5.59 -23.62
CA ASP A 11 5.64 4.47 -23.94
C ASP A 11 4.21 4.76 -23.46
N THR A 12 3.52 5.62 -24.18
CA THR A 12 2.14 5.98 -23.87
C THR A 12 1.21 4.77 -23.85
N ALA A 13 1.44 3.78 -24.72
CA ALA A 13 0.61 2.59 -24.79
C ALA A 13 0.78 1.73 -23.51
N GLY A 14 2.02 1.59 -23.02
CA GLY A 14 2.30 0.90 -21.76
C GLY A 14 1.66 1.59 -20.56
N TYR A 15 1.74 2.92 -20.46
CA TYR A 15 1.07 3.65 -19.39
C TYR A 15 -0.46 3.55 -19.44
N LEU A 16 -1.07 3.63 -20.63
CA LEU A 16 -2.51 3.44 -20.78
C LEU A 16 -2.94 2.02 -20.42
N SER A 17 -2.16 1.01 -20.82
CA SER A 17 -2.42 -0.38 -20.43
C SER A 17 -2.39 -0.54 -18.91
N ALA A 18 -1.39 0.00 -18.23
CA ALA A 18 -1.30 -0.05 -16.77
C ALA A 18 -2.51 0.61 -16.08
N ILE A 19 -2.99 1.74 -16.59
CA ILE A 19 -4.18 2.42 -16.06
C ILE A 19 -5.44 1.55 -16.27
N VAL A 20 -5.58 0.95 -17.47
CA VAL A 20 -6.73 0.08 -17.77
C VAL A 20 -6.70 -1.17 -16.90
N ASP A 21 -5.53 -1.77 -16.71
CA ASP A 21 -5.38 -2.94 -15.86
C ASP A 21 -5.65 -2.62 -14.39
N ALA A 22 -5.19 -1.47 -13.90
CA ALA A 22 -5.53 -0.99 -12.57
C ALA A 22 -7.04 -0.80 -12.41
N ALA A 23 -7.72 -0.19 -13.40
CA ALA A 23 -9.16 0.01 -13.36
C ALA A 23 -9.96 -1.31 -13.40
N LYS A 24 -9.52 -2.29 -14.22
CA LYS A 24 -10.17 -3.60 -14.31
C LYS A 24 -10.01 -4.44 -13.05
N ASN A 25 -8.87 -4.28 -12.37
CA ASN A 25 -8.53 -5.02 -11.17
C ASN A 25 -8.74 -4.21 -9.89
N ALA A 26 -9.41 -3.06 -9.99
CA ALA A 26 -9.71 -2.23 -8.83
C ALA A 26 -10.52 -3.06 -7.81
N GLN A 27 -9.95 -3.22 -6.64
CA GLN A 27 -10.59 -3.85 -5.50
C GLN A 27 -10.90 -2.76 -4.48
N THR A 28 -12.13 -2.73 -4.02
CA THR A 28 -12.50 -1.85 -2.91
C THR A 28 -12.55 -2.69 -1.63
N THR A 29 -11.74 -2.31 -0.66
CA THR A 29 -12.11 -2.48 0.74
C THR A 29 -13.34 -1.60 1.03
N GLN A 30 -13.97 -1.75 2.19
CA GLN A 30 -15.20 -1.01 2.48
C GLN A 30 -15.01 0.50 2.37
N ALA A 31 -15.40 1.06 1.24
CA ALA A 31 -15.53 2.52 1.11
C ALA A 31 -16.73 3.01 1.92
N VAL A 32 -16.61 4.19 2.49
CA VAL A 32 -17.72 4.84 3.20
C VAL A 32 -18.63 5.52 2.17
N GLU A 33 -19.94 5.51 2.42
CA GLU A 33 -20.87 6.30 1.61
C GLU A 33 -20.50 7.77 1.68
N PHE A 34 -20.35 8.37 0.51
CA PHE A 34 -20.05 9.77 0.35
C PHE A 34 -21.24 10.50 -0.29
N ASN A 35 -21.85 11.42 0.46
CA ASN A 35 -22.99 12.23 0.02
C ASN A 35 -22.51 13.61 -0.44
N GLY A 36 -21.70 13.66 -1.48
CA GLY A 36 -21.15 14.91 -2.04
C GLY A 36 -20.95 14.82 -3.54
N SER A 37 -20.44 15.89 -4.13
CA SER A 37 -20.01 15.91 -5.53
C SER A 37 -18.70 15.17 -5.70
N SER A 38 -18.49 14.50 -6.84
CA SER A 38 -17.19 13.92 -7.18
C SER A 38 -16.07 14.97 -7.24
N GLU A 39 -16.41 16.25 -7.40
CA GLU A 39 -15.45 17.36 -7.37
C GLU A 39 -14.87 17.62 -5.97
N ASP A 40 -15.57 17.18 -4.92
CA ASP A 40 -15.10 17.28 -3.54
C ASP A 40 -14.08 16.19 -3.18
N LEU A 41 -14.00 15.12 -3.98
CA LEU A 41 -13.05 14.04 -3.76
C LEU A 41 -11.63 14.45 -4.16
N LYS A 42 -10.70 14.18 -3.28
CA LYS A 42 -9.28 14.32 -3.54
C LYS A 42 -8.59 12.97 -3.35
N LEU A 43 -7.76 12.60 -4.30
CA LEU A 43 -6.92 11.40 -4.22
C LEU A 43 -5.47 11.80 -4.01
N ASN A 44 -4.82 11.18 -3.07
CA ASN A 44 -3.39 11.31 -2.84
C ASN A 44 -2.73 9.92 -2.77
N VAL A 45 -1.48 9.83 -3.25
CA VAL A 45 -0.63 8.66 -3.12
C VAL A 45 0.62 9.08 -2.37
N VAL A 46 0.97 8.34 -1.34
CA VAL A 46 2.08 8.67 -0.45
C VAL A 46 2.99 7.47 -0.26
N TYR A 47 4.21 7.74 0.14
CA TYR A 47 5.19 6.73 0.52
C TYR A 47 5.70 7.03 1.93
N GLY A 48 5.83 6.00 2.74
CA GLY A 48 6.29 6.11 4.10
C GLY A 48 7.03 4.85 4.56
N ALA A 49 7.35 4.79 5.82
CA ALA A 49 8.04 3.68 6.47
C ALA A 49 7.26 3.25 7.71
N ALA A 50 6.12 2.58 7.52
CA ALA A 50 5.29 2.12 8.64
C ALA A 50 5.99 1.05 9.47
N HIS A 51 6.83 0.21 8.86
CA HIS A 51 7.45 -0.95 9.48
C HIS A 51 8.97 -0.96 9.32
N GLY A 52 9.65 -0.06 10.03
CA GLY A 52 11.11 -0.02 10.13
C GLY A 52 11.85 0.32 8.83
N THR A 53 13.10 -0.11 8.72
CA THR A 53 14.05 0.36 7.68
C THR A 53 14.27 -0.62 6.52
N LYS A 54 13.61 -1.78 6.53
CA LYS A 54 13.82 -2.84 5.52
C LYS A 54 12.77 -2.86 4.43
N CYS A 55 11.78 -1.98 4.51
CA CYS A 55 10.64 -1.89 3.61
C CYS A 55 10.19 -0.43 3.46
N PHE A 56 9.37 -0.17 2.49
CA PHE A 56 8.62 1.07 2.42
C PHE A 56 7.14 0.77 2.21
N THR A 57 6.29 1.63 2.74
CA THR A 57 4.84 1.54 2.64
C THR A 57 4.35 2.51 1.59
N SER A 58 3.47 2.07 0.71
CA SER A 58 2.70 2.90 -0.21
C SER A 58 1.27 3.01 0.30
N GLY A 59 0.79 4.23 0.44
CA GLY A 59 -0.59 4.52 0.78
C GLY A 59 -1.30 5.27 -0.34
N ALA A 60 -2.57 4.98 -0.54
CA ALA A 60 -3.46 5.80 -1.35
C ALA A 60 -4.69 6.16 -0.52
N VAL A 61 -5.08 7.43 -0.55
CA VAL A 61 -6.19 7.95 0.26
C VAL A 61 -7.07 8.82 -0.61
N ALA A 62 -8.37 8.58 -0.55
CA ALA A 62 -9.37 9.50 -1.06
C ALA A 62 -10.05 10.20 0.13
N THR A 63 -10.13 11.53 0.07
CA THR A 63 -10.79 12.36 1.09
C THR A 63 -11.92 13.17 0.49
N ALA A 64 -12.92 13.46 1.32
CA ALA A 64 -13.98 14.40 1.06
C ALA A 64 -14.00 15.43 2.21
N GLY A 65 -13.54 16.65 1.93
CA GLY A 65 -13.28 17.62 2.98
C GLY A 65 -12.19 17.10 3.93
N ASP A 66 -12.53 16.96 5.20
CA ASP A 66 -11.67 16.44 6.27
C ASP A 66 -11.89 14.94 6.57
N THR A 67 -12.76 14.26 5.82
CA THR A 67 -13.12 12.86 6.04
C THR A 67 -12.37 11.95 5.06
N ILE A 68 -11.77 10.89 5.58
CA ILE A 68 -11.17 9.81 4.79
C ILE A 68 -12.32 8.91 4.31
N VAL A 69 -12.54 8.84 3.00
CA VAL A 69 -13.64 8.04 2.42
C VAL A 69 -13.17 6.71 1.87
N LEU A 70 -11.90 6.60 1.52
CA LEU A 70 -11.27 5.36 1.07
C LEU A 70 -9.78 5.42 1.35
N SER A 71 -9.21 4.31 1.79
CA SER A 71 -7.77 4.15 1.96
C SER A 71 -7.29 2.81 1.41
N TYR A 72 -6.03 2.76 1.02
CA TYR A 72 -5.34 1.56 0.56
C TYR A 72 -3.91 1.56 1.06
N ILE A 73 -3.44 0.41 1.53
CA ILE A 73 -2.08 0.20 2.02
C ILE A 73 -1.46 -0.96 1.27
N ASP A 74 -0.24 -0.79 0.80
CA ASP A 74 0.66 -1.88 0.44
C ASP A 74 2.06 -1.58 0.96
N GLU A 75 2.86 -2.59 1.14
CA GLU A 75 4.22 -2.46 1.60
C GLU A 75 5.16 -3.30 0.75
N PHE A 76 6.33 -2.75 0.46
CA PHE A 76 7.30 -3.34 -0.44
C PHE A 76 8.58 -3.70 0.31
N GLN A 77 9.06 -4.91 0.09
CA GLN A 77 10.25 -5.45 0.74
C GLN A 77 11.04 -6.33 -0.22
N PHE A 78 12.34 -6.39 -0.04
CA PHE A 78 13.19 -7.35 -0.74
C PHE A 78 13.06 -8.76 -0.13
N ALA A 79 12.84 -9.74 -0.99
CA ALA A 79 12.87 -11.17 -0.66
C ALA A 79 13.95 -11.87 -1.51
N GLY A 80 14.37 -13.07 -1.12
CA GLY A 80 15.25 -13.89 -1.95
C GLY A 80 14.59 -14.21 -3.29
N SER A 81 15.35 -14.20 -4.37
CA SER A 81 14.84 -14.56 -5.71
C SER A 81 14.37 -16.02 -5.79
N ASP A 82 14.84 -16.86 -4.87
CA ASP A 82 14.47 -18.28 -4.69
C ASP A 82 13.29 -18.50 -3.71
N ALA A 83 12.75 -17.45 -3.13
CA ALA A 83 11.68 -17.54 -2.12
C ALA A 83 10.30 -17.92 -2.71
N GLY A 84 10.16 -18.03 -4.03
CA GLY A 84 8.89 -18.34 -4.68
C GLY A 84 7.86 -17.20 -4.65
N VAL A 85 8.35 -15.96 -4.49
CA VAL A 85 7.51 -14.75 -4.49
C VAL A 85 7.40 -14.13 -5.87
N VAL A 86 6.34 -13.37 -6.08
CA VAL A 86 6.17 -12.54 -7.28
C VAL A 86 6.83 -11.19 -7.02
N GLY A 87 7.92 -10.91 -7.75
CA GLY A 87 8.59 -9.61 -7.71
C GLY A 87 7.80 -8.54 -8.47
N VAL A 88 8.01 -7.28 -8.12
CA VAL A 88 7.57 -6.18 -8.99
C VAL A 88 8.30 -6.28 -10.34
N PRO A 89 7.67 -5.84 -11.44
CA PRO A 89 8.27 -5.96 -12.77
C PRO A 89 9.69 -5.40 -12.81
N ASN A 90 10.60 -6.17 -13.43
CA ASN A 90 12.03 -5.82 -13.60
C ASN A 90 12.85 -5.69 -12.30
N SER A 91 12.32 -6.07 -11.14
CA SER A 91 13.10 -6.02 -9.89
C SER A 91 14.23 -7.05 -9.83
N ASP A 92 14.20 -8.05 -10.69
CA ASP A 92 15.24 -9.08 -10.92
C ASP A 92 16.14 -8.79 -12.13
N SER A 93 16.01 -7.62 -12.73
CA SER A 93 16.74 -7.22 -13.93
C SER A 93 17.31 -5.79 -13.78
N ASP A 94 17.43 -5.03 -14.86
CA ASP A 94 18.09 -3.73 -14.89
C ASP A 94 17.55 -2.73 -13.84
N PHE A 95 16.24 -2.74 -13.58
CA PHE A 95 15.64 -1.89 -12.53
C PHE A 95 16.17 -2.22 -11.14
N GLY A 96 16.35 -3.50 -10.83
CA GLY A 96 16.86 -3.98 -9.55
C GLY A 96 18.37 -4.02 -9.44
N ALA A 97 19.11 -3.78 -10.54
CA ALA A 97 20.55 -3.91 -10.58
C ALA A 97 21.25 -2.97 -9.57
N GLY A 98 22.12 -3.54 -8.75
CA GLY A 98 22.90 -2.80 -7.75
C GLY A 98 22.15 -2.49 -6.43
N TYR A 99 20.88 -2.82 -6.30
CA TYR A 99 20.14 -2.60 -5.05
C TYR A 99 20.27 -3.79 -4.08
N ALA A 100 20.00 -4.99 -4.55
CA ALA A 100 20.06 -6.18 -3.70
C ALA A 100 20.33 -7.42 -4.55
N GLU A 101 21.60 -7.83 -4.65
CA GLU A 101 21.99 -9.03 -5.38
C GLU A 101 21.28 -10.28 -4.83
N GLY A 102 20.75 -11.11 -5.73
CA GLY A 102 20.02 -12.33 -5.37
C GLY A 102 18.65 -12.10 -4.73
N LYS A 103 18.10 -10.89 -4.85
CA LYS A 103 16.78 -10.53 -4.29
C LYS A 103 15.89 -9.89 -5.34
N VAL A 104 14.60 -9.94 -5.06
CA VAL A 104 13.57 -9.23 -5.82
C VAL A 104 12.78 -8.32 -4.88
N LEU A 105 12.36 -7.15 -5.37
CA LEU A 105 11.44 -6.30 -4.65
C LEU A 105 10.04 -6.88 -4.82
N MET A 106 9.33 -7.14 -3.72
CA MET A 106 7.97 -7.67 -3.76
C MET A 106 6.98 -6.76 -3.05
N SER A 107 5.75 -6.70 -3.57
CA SER A 107 4.58 -6.22 -2.85
C SER A 107 4.15 -7.27 -1.83
N LYS A 108 3.91 -6.86 -0.60
CA LYS A 108 3.42 -7.76 0.45
C LYS A 108 1.99 -8.19 0.19
N ARG A 109 1.13 -7.31 -0.39
CA ARG A 109 -0.23 -7.68 -0.77
C ARG A 109 -0.28 -8.71 -1.86
N VAL A 110 0.51 -8.54 -2.92
CA VAL A 110 0.59 -9.53 -4.01
C VAL A 110 1.08 -10.89 -3.50
N ASN A 111 1.91 -10.88 -2.46
CA ASN A 111 2.48 -12.07 -1.85
C ASN A 111 1.90 -12.32 -0.43
N ALA A 112 0.62 -12.00 -0.20
CA ALA A 112 0.00 -12.06 1.12
C ALA A 112 0.06 -13.46 1.75
N ASP A 113 -0.16 -14.50 0.97
CA ASP A 113 -0.07 -15.89 1.44
C ASP A 113 1.34 -16.23 1.95
N TYR A 114 2.37 -15.89 1.17
CA TYR A 114 3.76 -16.10 1.56
C TYR A 114 4.09 -15.36 2.86
N TYR A 115 3.70 -14.09 2.94
CA TYR A 115 4.02 -13.25 4.09
C TYR A 115 3.23 -13.67 5.33
N SER A 116 1.97 -14.03 5.18
CA SER A 116 1.11 -14.53 6.27
C SER A 116 1.64 -15.84 6.86
N LYS A 117 2.10 -16.76 6.01
CA LYS A 117 2.76 -17.98 6.45
C LYS A 117 4.01 -17.67 7.26
N MET A 118 4.85 -16.75 6.81
CA MET A 118 6.05 -16.33 7.53
C MET A 118 5.71 -15.66 8.87
N MET A 119 4.66 -14.85 8.93
CA MET A 119 4.18 -14.25 10.19
C MET A 119 3.68 -15.32 11.17
N ALA A 120 2.92 -16.30 10.68
CA ALA A 120 2.46 -17.42 11.52
C ALA A 120 3.63 -18.23 12.09
N GLU A 121 4.60 -18.57 11.25
CA GLU A 121 5.76 -19.37 11.66
C GLU A 121 6.72 -18.64 12.63
N LYS A 122 6.93 -17.32 12.41
CA LYS A 122 7.92 -16.56 13.17
C LYS A 122 7.35 -15.82 14.37
N ALA A 123 6.08 -15.41 14.29
CA ALA A 123 5.42 -14.58 15.31
C ALA A 123 4.13 -15.19 15.86
N GLY A 124 3.73 -16.37 15.39
CA GLY A 124 2.49 -17.02 15.83
C GLY A 124 1.23 -16.25 15.41
N SER A 125 1.31 -15.41 14.38
CA SER A 125 0.14 -14.65 13.89
C SER A 125 -0.96 -15.58 13.42
N THR A 126 -2.18 -15.31 13.84
CA THR A 126 -3.40 -16.01 13.41
C THR A 126 -4.22 -15.22 12.41
N VAL A 127 -3.82 -13.98 12.13
CA VAL A 127 -4.46 -13.08 11.17
C VAL A 127 -3.54 -12.92 9.97
N SER A 128 -4.08 -13.08 8.77
CA SER A 128 -3.30 -12.89 7.54
C SER A 128 -2.90 -11.44 7.33
N LEU A 129 -1.90 -11.20 6.51
CA LEU A 129 -1.40 -9.85 6.28
C LEU A 129 -2.44 -8.93 5.61
N ASP A 130 -3.08 -9.43 4.59
CA ASP A 130 -4.15 -8.72 3.87
C ASP A 130 -5.34 -8.39 4.79
N ALA A 131 -5.76 -9.33 5.64
CA ALA A 131 -6.80 -9.07 6.63
C ALA A 131 -6.38 -8.00 7.65
N ASN A 132 -5.12 -7.96 8.06
CA ASN A 132 -4.60 -6.89 8.91
C ASN A 132 -4.66 -5.51 8.22
N TYR A 133 -4.20 -5.42 6.97
CA TYR A 133 -4.26 -4.18 6.21
C TYR A 133 -5.71 -3.73 5.98
N ASP A 134 -6.60 -4.66 5.66
CA ASP A 134 -8.01 -4.38 5.46
C ASP A 134 -8.69 -3.91 6.77
N ALA A 135 -8.33 -4.50 7.92
CA ALA A 135 -8.82 -4.04 9.22
C ALA A 135 -8.40 -2.58 9.52
N ILE A 136 -7.13 -2.23 9.25
CA ILE A 136 -6.62 -0.88 9.44
C ILE A 136 -7.35 0.10 8.51
N GLN A 137 -7.46 -0.23 7.22
CA GLN A 137 -8.14 0.60 6.23
C GLN A 137 -9.62 0.82 6.58
N ASN A 138 -10.33 -0.25 6.94
CA ASN A 138 -11.73 -0.17 7.32
C ASN A 138 -11.95 0.66 8.59
N HIS A 139 -11.00 0.64 9.51
CA HIS A 139 -11.07 1.46 10.73
C HIS A 139 -10.87 2.94 10.43
N VAL A 140 -9.94 3.27 9.53
CA VAL A 140 -9.60 4.66 9.16
C VAL A 140 -10.65 5.27 8.23
N ASN A 141 -11.27 4.47 7.38
CA ASN A 141 -12.33 4.93 6.47
C ASN A 141 -13.55 5.42 7.28
N GLY A 142 -13.95 6.66 7.05
CA GLY A 142 -14.99 7.37 7.79
C GLY A 142 -14.46 8.25 8.93
N MET A 143 -13.18 8.14 9.31
CA MET A 143 -12.58 9.04 10.30
C MET A 143 -12.30 10.42 9.72
N SER A 144 -12.27 11.42 10.60
CA SER A 144 -11.65 12.70 10.26
C SER A 144 -10.12 12.54 10.13
N ILE A 145 -9.49 13.37 9.32
CA ILE A 145 -8.02 13.41 9.21
C ILE A 145 -7.40 13.64 10.59
N ALA A 146 -7.98 14.54 11.39
CA ALA A 146 -7.47 14.85 12.73
C ALA A 146 -7.54 13.65 13.70
N ASP A 147 -8.62 12.86 13.67
CA ASP A 147 -8.74 11.66 14.50
C ASP A 147 -7.76 10.57 14.05
N ALA A 148 -7.59 10.39 12.75
CA ALA A 148 -6.61 9.46 12.21
C ALA A 148 -5.16 9.90 12.54
N GLU A 149 -4.86 11.20 12.49
CA GLU A 149 -3.58 11.73 12.98
C GLU A 149 -3.36 11.48 14.49
N ALA A 150 -4.39 11.57 15.29
CA ALA A 150 -4.31 11.26 16.72
C ALA A 150 -4.03 9.76 16.92
N LEU A 151 -4.74 8.89 16.18
CA LEU A 151 -4.54 7.44 16.21
C LEU A 151 -3.11 7.05 15.77
N SER A 152 -2.56 7.72 14.78
CA SER A 152 -1.19 7.45 14.28
C SER A 152 -0.09 7.72 15.31
N LYS A 153 -0.40 8.48 16.35
CA LYS A 153 0.50 8.82 17.45
C LYS A 153 0.28 7.99 18.71
N ASP A 154 -0.73 7.13 18.71
CA ASP A 154 -1.06 6.26 19.83
C ASP A 154 -0.29 4.93 19.72
N GLU A 155 0.59 4.67 20.67
CA GLU A 155 1.34 3.41 20.76
C GLU A 155 0.43 2.19 20.90
N LYS A 156 -0.81 2.38 21.31
CA LYS A 156 -1.83 1.34 21.44
C LYS A 156 -2.83 1.30 20.28
N ALA A 157 -2.50 1.92 19.14
CA ALA A 157 -3.38 1.93 17.96
C ALA A 157 -3.85 0.52 17.55
N VAL A 158 -3.02 -0.50 17.72
CA VAL A 158 -3.39 -1.88 17.45
C VAL A 158 -4.58 -2.36 18.30
N ASP A 159 -4.70 -1.90 19.54
CA ASP A 159 -5.81 -2.26 20.43
C ASP A 159 -7.12 -1.57 20.02
N ALA A 160 -7.02 -0.40 19.37
CA ALA A 160 -8.17 0.34 18.87
C ALA A 160 -8.72 -0.23 17.55
N VAL A 161 -7.85 -0.85 16.74
CA VAL A 161 -8.24 -1.41 15.44
C VAL A 161 -8.72 -2.84 15.61
N SER A 162 -10.03 -3.04 15.61
CA SER A 162 -10.62 -4.38 15.73
C SER A 162 -10.09 -5.31 14.63
N SER A 163 -9.67 -6.50 15.03
CA SER A 163 -9.12 -7.55 14.15
C SER A 163 -7.73 -7.29 13.55
N ALA A 164 -7.06 -6.18 13.87
CA ALA A 164 -5.66 -6.00 13.55
C ALA A 164 -4.75 -6.59 14.63
N THR A 165 -3.62 -7.17 14.23
CA THR A 165 -2.61 -7.74 15.13
C THR A 165 -1.20 -7.21 14.83
N LEU A 166 -1.07 -6.30 13.89
CA LEU A 166 0.21 -5.68 13.54
C LEU A 166 0.62 -4.64 14.58
N VAL A 167 1.74 -4.86 15.23
CA VAL A 167 2.27 -3.94 16.25
C VAL A 167 2.54 -2.53 15.70
N ASP A 168 2.82 -2.41 14.41
CA ASP A 168 3.09 -1.14 13.72
C ASP A 168 1.81 -0.48 13.16
N THR A 169 0.63 -0.82 13.68
CA THR A 169 -0.65 -0.25 13.24
C THR A 169 -0.63 1.28 13.22
N ALA A 170 -0.07 1.93 14.25
CA ALA A 170 0.10 3.38 14.29
C ALA A 170 0.92 3.91 13.10
N GLY A 171 2.00 3.20 12.74
CA GLY A 171 2.83 3.55 11.59
C GLY A 171 2.07 3.46 10.27
N TYR A 172 1.26 2.42 10.08
CA TYR A 172 0.42 2.28 8.88
C TYR A 172 -0.64 3.38 8.79
N VAL A 173 -1.29 3.72 9.90
CA VAL A 173 -2.22 4.86 9.95
C VAL A 173 -1.48 6.15 9.61
N GLY A 174 -0.28 6.35 10.16
CA GLY A 174 0.54 7.53 9.90
C GLY A 174 0.99 7.72 8.45
N VAL A 175 1.00 6.65 7.65
CA VAL A 175 1.25 6.76 6.19
C VAL A 175 0.00 7.26 5.47
N LEU A 176 -1.20 7.05 6.02
CA LEU A 176 -2.47 7.43 5.40
C LEU A 176 -2.88 8.89 5.71
N VAL A 177 -2.22 9.55 6.64
CA VAL A 177 -2.50 10.93 7.09
C VAL A 177 -1.26 11.78 7.07
#